data_30618bfd234ef5508a822321a3cb6750
#
_entry.id   30618bfd234ef5508a822321a3cb6750
#
_cell.length_a   1.000
_cell.length_b   1.000
_cell.length_c   1.000
_cell.angle_alpha   90.00
_cell.angle_beta   90.00
_cell.angle_gamma   90.00
#
_symmetry.space_group_name_H-M   'P 1'
#
loop_
_entity.id
_entity.type
_entity.pdbx_description
1 polymer ?
#
loop_
_entity_poly.entity_id
_entity_poly.type
_entity_poly.pdbx_seq_one_letter_code
_entity_poly.pdbx_strand_id
1 'polypeptide(L)'
;MRAKKIYKDADGSNTNKELEILAVLAESQERVRLVQLASRVGLSVNRTARILANLGAKGLVEGWKGLYRLVVSSATFAEKQLTNRSVISVAHPVLVNLANKLDEAVYLTIPKDDEVLFLDMADGNQQIKTEPLLGRLLPFFSNAAGKVMRSLDSRDLVERLLKRIGRKRGARELEKLDLELEDIRSKGVAVDRGGLGEGVCSVAVAVRDYSGAVVGAIILIGPSFRIMTERIEKEIIPTLKEGADLLSGSFGYCPA
;
A
#
# COMPACT_ATOMS: atom_id res chain seq x y z
N MET A 1 15.26 27.54 7.71
CA MET A 1 16.13 28.40 6.86
C MET A 1 17.30 27.61 6.23
N ARG A 2 17.15 26.33 5.91
CA ARG A 2 18.23 25.47 5.34
C ARG A 2 17.89 24.76 4.01
N ALA A 3 16.68 24.87 3.49
CA ALA A 3 16.28 24.21 2.22
C ALA A 3 16.56 25.04 0.95
N LYS A 4 16.98 26.30 1.07
CA LYS A 4 17.13 27.23 -0.08
C LYS A 4 18.46 27.13 -0.84
N LYS A 5 19.40 26.23 -0.45
CA LYS A 5 20.77 26.25 -0.99
C LYS A 5 21.16 25.10 -1.92
N ILE A 6 20.26 24.13 -2.19
CA ILE A 6 20.61 22.91 -2.96
C ILE A 6 20.27 23.03 -4.47
N TYR A 7 19.48 24.02 -4.90
CA TYR A 7 18.95 24.09 -6.27
C TYR A 7 19.47 25.25 -7.12
N LYS A 8 20.64 25.82 -6.82
CA LYS A 8 21.10 27.02 -7.51
C LYS A 8 22.02 26.79 -8.71
N ASP A 9 22.47 25.58 -8.96
CA ASP A 9 23.44 25.28 -10.03
C ASP A 9 23.00 24.10 -10.92
N ALA A 10 21.87 24.24 -11.60
CA ALA A 10 21.54 23.40 -12.76
C ALA A 10 20.77 24.22 -13.78
N ASP A 11 21.41 24.38 -14.90
CA ASP A 11 20.99 25.11 -16.10
C ASP A 11 19.53 24.86 -16.49
N GLY A 12 18.84 25.92 -16.92
CA GLY A 12 17.39 26.05 -17.20
C GLY A 12 16.66 24.99 -18.01
N SER A 13 16.79 23.72 -17.67
CA SER A 13 16.05 22.65 -18.31
C SER A 13 14.55 22.67 -17.89
N ASN A 14 13.66 22.27 -18.77
CA ASN A 14 12.21 22.19 -18.52
C ASN A 14 11.92 21.33 -17.27
N THR A 15 12.72 20.32 -16.98
CA THR A 15 12.61 19.40 -15.83
C THR A 15 12.73 20.12 -14.49
N ASN A 16 13.63 21.10 -14.36
CA ASN A 16 13.77 21.89 -13.13
C ASN A 16 12.54 22.74 -12.87
N LYS A 17 11.93 23.30 -13.92
CA LYS A 17 10.72 24.13 -13.80
C LYS A 17 9.46 23.31 -13.51
N GLU A 18 9.38 22.08 -13.97
CA GLU A 18 8.33 21.11 -13.59
C GLU A 18 8.40 20.80 -12.09
N LEU A 19 9.60 20.54 -11.57
CA LEU A 19 9.82 20.30 -10.13
C LEU A 19 9.51 21.52 -9.27
N GLU A 20 9.89 22.73 -9.69
CA GLU A 20 9.54 23.97 -8.99
C GLU A 20 8.03 24.17 -8.88
N ILE A 21 7.28 23.93 -9.97
CA ILE A 21 5.81 24.00 -9.97
C ILE A 21 5.22 22.99 -9.00
N LEU A 22 5.69 21.72 -9.01
CA LEU A 22 5.23 20.70 -8.08
C LEU A 22 5.53 21.07 -6.62
N ALA A 23 6.72 21.63 -6.35
CA ALA A 23 7.09 22.08 -4.99
C ALA A 23 6.16 23.21 -4.50
N VAL A 24 5.86 24.20 -5.34
CA VAL A 24 4.94 25.29 -4.97
C VAL A 24 3.52 24.77 -4.72
N LEU A 25 3.07 23.78 -5.50
CA LEU A 25 1.76 23.17 -5.29
C LEU A 25 1.73 22.31 -4.04
N ALA A 26 2.82 21.61 -3.71
CA ALA A 26 2.94 20.79 -2.51
C ALA A 26 2.93 21.62 -1.21
N GLU A 27 3.56 22.83 -1.23
CA GLU A 27 3.55 23.77 -0.11
C GLU A 27 2.18 24.45 0.10
N SER A 28 1.29 24.36 -0.91
CA SER A 28 0.00 25.06 -0.88
C SER A 28 -1.10 24.12 -0.41
N GLN A 29 -1.72 24.40 0.73
CA GLN A 29 -2.86 23.61 1.25
C GLN A 29 -4.13 23.79 0.40
N GLU A 30 -4.22 24.86 -0.40
CA GLU A 30 -5.35 25.18 -1.26
C GLU A 30 -4.97 25.18 -2.73
N ARG A 31 -6.00 25.17 -3.62
CA ARG A 31 -5.81 25.32 -5.07
C ARG A 31 -5.18 26.67 -5.41
N VAL A 32 -4.14 26.68 -6.24
CA VAL A 32 -3.40 27.88 -6.65
C VAL A 32 -3.82 28.31 -8.05
N ARG A 33 -3.96 29.62 -8.25
CA ARG A 33 -4.28 30.19 -9.59
C ARG A 33 -3.08 30.12 -10.52
N LEU A 34 -3.33 29.87 -11.82
CA LEU A 34 -2.30 29.82 -12.86
C LEU A 34 -1.34 31.04 -12.83
N VAL A 35 -1.90 32.24 -12.67
CA VAL A 35 -1.11 33.50 -12.64
C VAL A 35 -0.20 33.54 -11.42
N GLN A 36 -0.66 33.09 -10.27
CA GLN A 36 0.13 33.03 -9.04
C GLN A 36 1.26 32.01 -9.15
N LEU A 37 1.00 30.85 -9.74
CA LEU A 37 2.03 29.85 -10.02
C LEU A 37 3.09 30.40 -10.97
N ALA A 38 2.68 31.02 -12.08
CA ALA A 38 3.58 31.63 -13.05
C ALA A 38 4.51 32.65 -12.40
N SER A 39 3.96 33.53 -11.54
CA SER A 39 4.72 34.53 -10.80
C SER A 39 5.72 33.92 -9.81
N ARG A 40 5.30 32.87 -9.06
CA ARG A 40 6.16 32.21 -8.05
C ARG A 40 7.34 31.48 -8.67
N VAL A 41 7.15 30.85 -9.85
CA VAL A 41 8.22 30.08 -10.52
C VAL A 41 8.99 30.91 -11.57
N GLY A 42 8.65 32.20 -11.74
CA GLY A 42 9.33 33.11 -12.68
C GLY A 42 9.17 32.71 -14.14
N LEU A 43 7.98 32.22 -14.52
CA LEU A 43 7.65 31.82 -15.90
C LEU A 43 6.50 32.66 -16.47
N SER A 44 6.42 32.72 -17.80
CA SER A 44 5.21 33.25 -18.45
C SER A 44 4.01 32.36 -18.20
N VAL A 45 2.81 32.96 -18.14
CA VAL A 45 1.53 32.25 -17.93
C VAL A 45 1.34 31.13 -18.95
N ASN A 46 1.67 31.38 -20.23
CA ASN A 46 1.53 30.36 -21.30
C ASN A 46 2.50 29.18 -21.11
N ARG A 47 3.73 29.43 -20.67
CA ARG A 47 4.70 28.35 -20.41
C ARG A 47 4.29 27.53 -19.20
N THR A 48 3.82 28.18 -18.14
CA THR A 48 3.29 27.52 -16.94
C THR A 48 2.07 26.67 -17.27
N ALA A 49 1.13 27.18 -18.07
CA ALA A 49 -0.05 26.43 -18.50
C ALA A 49 0.32 25.15 -19.28
N ARG A 50 1.32 25.24 -20.18
CA ARG A 50 1.80 24.08 -20.93
C ARG A 50 2.46 23.02 -20.03
N ILE A 51 3.23 23.45 -19.05
CA ILE A 51 3.83 22.52 -18.07
C ILE A 51 2.73 21.87 -17.23
N LEU A 52 1.76 22.65 -16.75
CA LEU A 52 0.63 22.12 -15.97
C LEU A 52 -0.23 21.13 -16.77
N ALA A 53 -0.42 21.37 -18.08
CA ALA A 53 -1.11 20.42 -18.96
C ALA A 53 -0.34 19.09 -19.08
N ASN A 54 0.99 19.13 -19.21
CA ASN A 54 1.83 17.96 -19.24
C ASN A 54 1.80 17.20 -17.90
N LEU A 55 1.88 17.92 -16.77
CA LEU A 55 1.78 17.32 -15.43
C LEU A 55 0.38 16.74 -15.18
N GLY A 56 -0.67 17.40 -15.69
CA GLY A 56 -2.04 16.90 -15.65
C GLY A 56 -2.24 15.63 -16.47
N ALA A 57 -1.68 15.57 -17.68
CA ALA A 57 -1.69 14.36 -18.51
C ALA A 57 -0.96 13.17 -17.84
N LYS A 58 0.04 13.46 -16.98
CA LYS A 58 0.73 12.47 -16.14
C LYS A 58 -0.01 12.17 -14.83
N GLY A 59 -1.16 12.82 -14.57
CA GLY A 59 -1.94 12.64 -13.34
C GLY A 59 -1.29 13.22 -12.07
N LEU A 60 -0.33 14.14 -12.22
CA LEU A 60 0.37 14.76 -11.07
C LEU A 60 -0.30 16.05 -10.59
N VAL A 61 -1.06 16.72 -11.45
CA VAL A 61 -1.74 17.98 -11.18
C VAL A 61 -3.18 17.92 -11.68
N GLU A 62 -4.11 18.40 -10.87
CA GLU A 62 -5.52 18.59 -11.26
C GLU A 62 -5.80 20.07 -11.45
N GLY A 63 -6.40 20.42 -12.59
CA GLY A 63 -6.85 21.76 -12.92
C GLY A 63 -8.36 21.86 -13.02
N TRP A 64 -8.96 22.87 -12.39
CA TRP A 64 -10.37 23.19 -12.54
C TRP A 64 -10.59 24.72 -12.52
N LYS A 65 -11.18 25.25 -13.56
CA LYS A 65 -11.47 26.71 -13.73
C LYS A 65 -10.24 27.61 -13.48
N GLY A 66 -9.06 27.20 -13.96
CA GLY A 66 -7.81 27.99 -13.81
C GLY A 66 -7.16 27.92 -12.42
N LEU A 67 -7.66 27.05 -11.56
CA LEU A 67 -7.12 26.71 -10.25
C LEU A 67 -6.45 25.33 -10.32
N TYR A 68 -5.27 25.19 -9.77
CA TYR A 68 -4.47 23.97 -9.82
C TYR A 68 -4.10 23.50 -8.42
N ARG A 69 -4.07 22.17 -8.25
CA ARG A 69 -3.54 21.52 -7.04
C ARG A 69 -2.71 20.31 -7.42
N LEU A 70 -1.83 19.93 -6.52
CA LEU A 70 -1.16 18.64 -6.62
C LEU A 70 -2.20 17.53 -6.43
N VAL A 71 -2.24 16.59 -7.34
CA VAL A 71 -3.03 15.36 -7.15
C VAL A 71 -2.14 14.38 -6.40
N VAL A 72 -2.14 14.49 -5.07
CA VAL A 72 -1.65 13.42 -4.22
C VAL A 72 -2.78 12.41 -4.08
N SER A 73 -3.14 11.78 -5.18
CA SER A 73 -3.93 10.57 -5.12
C SER A 73 -2.94 9.45 -4.79
N SER A 74 -2.91 9.06 -3.52
CA SER A 74 -2.18 7.87 -3.06
C SER A 74 -2.47 6.64 -3.92
N ALA A 75 -3.68 6.51 -4.45
CA ALA A 75 -4.06 5.47 -5.40
C ALA A 75 -3.36 5.60 -6.77
N THR A 76 -3.32 6.79 -7.38
CA THR A 76 -2.72 6.97 -8.72
C THR A 76 -1.19 6.94 -8.67
N PHE A 77 -0.59 7.38 -7.58
CA PHE A 77 0.85 7.27 -7.36
C PHE A 77 1.24 5.83 -7.03
N ALA A 78 0.46 5.14 -6.20
CA ALA A 78 0.61 3.73 -5.90
C ALA A 78 0.37 2.86 -7.15
N GLU A 79 -0.68 3.08 -7.95
CA GLU A 79 -0.90 2.35 -9.21
C GLU A 79 0.25 2.55 -10.21
N LYS A 80 0.79 3.76 -10.36
CA LYS A 80 1.93 4.03 -11.28
C LYS A 80 3.27 3.55 -10.71
N GLN A 81 3.46 3.54 -9.40
CA GLN A 81 4.64 2.96 -8.75
C GLN A 81 4.55 1.44 -8.67
N LEU A 82 3.34 0.87 -8.51
CA LEU A 82 3.07 -0.57 -8.52
C LEU A 82 3.26 -1.21 -9.91
N THR A 83 3.10 -0.45 -11.00
CA THR A 83 3.49 -0.88 -12.36
C THR A 83 4.98 -0.72 -12.62
N ASN A 84 5.73 -0.05 -11.76
CA ASN A 84 7.17 0.06 -11.88
C ASN A 84 7.86 -1.02 -11.03
N ARG A 85 8.91 -1.63 -11.58
CA ARG A 85 9.86 -2.56 -10.92
C ARG A 85 10.34 -2.10 -9.52
N SER A 86 10.08 -0.84 -9.14
CA SER A 86 10.55 -0.23 -7.90
C SER A 86 9.93 -0.82 -6.63
N VAL A 87 8.62 -1.15 -6.60
CA VAL A 87 7.99 -1.71 -5.39
C VAL A 87 8.51 -3.11 -5.11
N ILE A 88 8.56 -3.96 -6.13
CA ILE A 88 9.11 -5.31 -6.00
C ILE A 88 10.59 -5.25 -5.62
N SER A 89 11.39 -4.35 -6.24
CA SER A 89 12.82 -4.24 -5.94
C SER A 89 13.11 -3.78 -4.51
N VAL A 90 12.23 -2.99 -3.91
CA VAL A 90 12.33 -2.57 -2.49
C VAL A 90 11.81 -3.67 -1.55
N ALA A 91 10.70 -4.32 -1.91
CA ALA A 91 10.05 -5.31 -1.05
C ALA A 91 10.76 -6.68 -1.07
N HIS A 92 11.24 -7.13 -2.21
CA HIS A 92 11.82 -8.47 -2.37
C HIS A 92 12.93 -8.81 -1.37
N PRO A 93 13.91 -7.92 -1.11
CA PRO A 93 14.94 -8.18 -0.09
C PRO A 93 14.35 -8.37 1.32
N VAL A 94 13.28 -7.65 1.66
CA VAL A 94 12.57 -7.81 2.94
C VAL A 94 11.88 -9.17 2.99
N LEU A 95 11.19 -9.57 1.91
CA LEU A 95 10.53 -10.89 1.84
C LEU A 95 11.55 -12.03 1.97
N VAL A 96 12.70 -11.94 1.29
CA VAL A 96 13.79 -12.93 1.38
C VAL A 96 14.31 -13.04 2.81
N ASN A 97 14.52 -11.91 3.49
CA ASN A 97 14.96 -11.94 4.89
C ASN A 97 13.93 -12.62 5.80
N LEU A 98 12.64 -12.29 5.63
CA LEU A 98 11.54 -12.87 6.39
C LEU A 98 11.39 -14.38 6.12
N ALA A 99 11.46 -14.79 4.86
CA ALA A 99 11.35 -16.19 4.45
C ALA A 99 12.53 -17.01 5.01
N ASN A 100 13.74 -16.46 5.01
CA ASN A 100 14.92 -17.11 5.62
C ASN A 100 14.81 -17.23 7.14
N LYS A 101 14.30 -16.19 7.83
CA LYS A 101 14.12 -16.21 9.28
C LYS A 101 13.02 -17.19 9.73
N LEU A 102 11.90 -17.21 9.00
CA LEU A 102 10.70 -17.95 9.39
C LEU A 102 10.61 -19.34 8.72
N ASP A 103 11.43 -19.59 7.72
CA ASP A 103 11.48 -20.83 6.92
C ASP A 103 10.11 -21.24 6.35
N GLU A 104 9.31 -20.23 5.91
CA GLU A 104 8.01 -20.40 5.28
C GLU A 104 7.88 -19.43 4.10
N ALA A 105 6.89 -19.65 3.24
CA ALA A 105 6.61 -18.75 2.11
C ALA A 105 6.04 -17.41 2.61
N VAL A 106 6.66 -16.31 2.19
CA VAL A 106 6.27 -14.94 2.51
C VAL A 106 5.96 -14.19 1.21
N TYR A 107 4.81 -13.51 1.18
CA TYR A 107 4.35 -12.77 0.01
C TYR A 107 4.16 -11.30 0.32
N LEU A 108 4.39 -10.45 -0.68
CA LEU A 108 3.83 -9.12 -0.76
C LEU A 108 2.49 -9.20 -1.49
N THR A 109 1.46 -8.63 -0.90
CA THR A 109 0.12 -8.56 -1.50
C THR A 109 -0.36 -7.11 -1.56
N ILE A 110 -1.16 -6.80 -2.58
CA ILE A 110 -1.76 -5.48 -2.78
C ILE A 110 -3.26 -5.60 -3.07
N PRO A 111 -4.05 -4.58 -2.72
CA PRO A 111 -5.45 -4.53 -3.12
C PRO A 111 -5.55 -4.26 -4.63
N LYS A 112 -6.41 -5.01 -5.32
CA LYS A 112 -6.77 -4.78 -6.71
C LYS A 112 -8.28 -4.99 -6.86
N ASP A 113 -9.00 -3.91 -7.10
CA ASP A 113 -10.47 -3.91 -7.12
C ASP A 113 -11.07 -4.52 -5.85
N ASP A 114 -11.79 -5.63 -5.98
CA ASP A 114 -12.41 -6.38 -4.88
C ASP A 114 -11.60 -7.61 -4.43
N GLU A 115 -10.35 -7.71 -4.87
CA GLU A 115 -9.49 -8.86 -4.65
C GLU A 115 -8.11 -8.46 -4.16
N VAL A 116 -7.37 -9.42 -3.67
CA VAL A 116 -5.97 -9.30 -3.25
C VAL A 116 -5.11 -9.92 -4.33
N LEU A 117 -4.19 -9.14 -4.90
CA LEU A 117 -3.15 -9.63 -5.80
C LEU A 117 -1.92 -10.06 -5.01
N PHE A 118 -1.46 -11.29 -5.21
CA PHE A 118 -0.19 -11.79 -4.71
C PHE A 118 0.92 -11.35 -5.67
N LEU A 119 1.60 -10.25 -5.34
CA LEU A 119 2.47 -9.50 -6.26
C LEU A 119 3.88 -10.05 -6.34
N ASP A 120 4.47 -10.44 -5.20
CA ASP A 120 5.83 -10.95 -5.09
C ASP A 120 5.91 -11.99 -3.98
N MET A 121 6.94 -12.86 -4.02
CA MET A 121 7.16 -13.88 -3.00
C MET A 121 8.64 -14.18 -2.78
N ALA A 122 8.94 -14.61 -1.57
CA ALA A 122 10.14 -15.37 -1.24
C ALA A 122 9.74 -16.64 -0.50
N ASP A 123 10.46 -17.72 -0.73
CA ASP A 123 10.12 -19.03 -0.20
C ASP A 123 11.17 -19.51 0.81
N GLY A 124 10.72 -20.25 1.83
CA GLY A 124 11.61 -20.95 2.75
C GLY A 124 12.20 -22.23 2.14
N ASN A 125 13.01 -22.97 2.91
CA ASN A 125 13.69 -24.18 2.47
C ASN A 125 12.93 -25.47 2.80
N GLN A 126 11.69 -25.38 3.30
CA GLN A 126 10.87 -26.53 3.66
C GLN A 126 10.54 -27.42 2.45
N GLN A 127 10.53 -28.73 2.63
CA GLN A 127 10.14 -29.69 1.58
C GLN A 127 8.64 -29.72 1.35
N ILE A 128 7.84 -29.61 2.42
CA ILE A 128 6.36 -29.59 2.33
C ILE A 128 5.94 -28.12 2.31
N LYS A 129 5.37 -27.70 1.20
CA LYS A 129 4.96 -26.31 0.94
C LYS A 129 3.52 -26.25 0.46
N THR A 130 2.91 -25.08 0.62
CA THR A 130 1.63 -24.77 -0.04
C THR A 130 1.85 -24.48 -1.53
N GLU A 131 0.81 -24.62 -2.35
CA GLU A 131 0.87 -24.22 -3.76
C GLU A 131 1.20 -22.73 -3.89
N PRO A 132 2.14 -22.32 -4.75
CA PRO A 132 2.48 -20.91 -4.94
C PRO A 132 1.29 -20.08 -5.44
N LEU A 133 1.10 -18.90 -4.82
CA LEU A 133 0.00 -17.99 -5.16
C LEU A 133 0.47 -16.78 -5.98
N LEU A 134 1.73 -16.70 -6.37
CA LEU A 134 2.28 -15.57 -7.13
C LEU A 134 1.44 -15.28 -8.40
N GLY A 135 1.03 -14.03 -8.58
CA GLY A 135 0.20 -13.56 -9.68
C GLY A 135 -1.29 -13.89 -9.56
N ARG A 136 -1.73 -14.61 -8.52
CA ARG A 136 -3.14 -14.92 -8.29
C ARG A 136 -3.89 -13.75 -7.67
N LEU A 137 -5.17 -13.64 -8.03
CA LEU A 137 -6.16 -12.75 -7.43
C LEU A 137 -7.10 -13.59 -6.55
N LEU A 138 -7.25 -13.21 -5.30
CA LEU A 138 -8.11 -13.92 -4.34
C LEU A 138 -9.04 -12.94 -3.62
N PRO A 139 -10.29 -13.35 -3.30
CA PRO A 139 -11.23 -12.51 -2.57
C PRO A 139 -10.65 -12.03 -1.22
N PHE A 140 -10.92 -10.77 -0.83
CA PHE A 140 -10.37 -10.18 0.40
C PHE A 140 -10.58 -11.03 1.66
N PHE A 141 -11.75 -11.60 1.84
CA PHE A 141 -12.09 -12.31 3.08
C PHE A 141 -11.79 -13.81 3.04
N SER A 142 -11.03 -14.27 2.05
CA SER A 142 -10.58 -15.66 1.96
C SER A 142 -9.15 -15.87 2.48
N ASN A 143 -8.47 -14.81 2.96
CA ASN A 143 -7.08 -14.90 3.40
C ASN A 143 -6.75 -13.79 4.42
N ALA A 144 -5.68 -13.99 5.20
CA ALA A 144 -5.26 -13.04 6.22
C ALA A 144 -4.88 -11.65 5.67
N ALA A 145 -4.23 -11.58 4.48
CA ALA A 145 -3.84 -10.30 3.90
C ALA A 145 -5.04 -9.42 3.57
N GLY A 146 -6.04 -9.98 2.93
CA GLY A 146 -7.26 -9.23 2.63
C GLY A 146 -8.02 -8.79 3.88
N LYS A 147 -8.09 -9.66 4.89
CA LYS A 147 -8.72 -9.34 6.17
C LYS A 147 -7.99 -8.18 6.87
N VAL A 148 -6.66 -8.18 6.97
CA VAL A 148 -5.91 -7.08 7.61
C VAL A 148 -6.03 -5.77 6.83
N MET A 149 -6.00 -5.80 5.50
CA MET A 149 -6.20 -4.59 4.69
C MET A 149 -7.58 -3.99 4.96
N ARG A 150 -8.65 -4.80 4.91
CA ARG A 150 -10.03 -4.32 5.07
C ARG A 150 -10.40 -3.96 6.50
N SER A 151 -9.81 -4.62 7.50
CA SER A 151 -10.03 -4.25 8.91
C SER A 151 -9.56 -2.83 9.22
N LEU A 152 -8.55 -2.33 8.50
CA LEU A 152 -7.96 -1.01 8.70
C LEU A 152 -8.57 0.09 7.79
N ASP A 153 -9.48 -0.28 6.88
CA ASP A 153 -10.28 0.67 6.10
C ASP A 153 -11.28 1.45 7.00
N SER A 154 -11.88 2.49 6.44
CA SER A 154 -12.95 3.22 7.14
C SER A 154 -14.13 2.29 7.43
N ARG A 155 -14.78 2.48 8.59
CA ARG A 155 -15.92 1.64 9.01
C ARG A 155 -17.06 1.62 7.99
N ASP A 156 -17.35 2.77 7.38
CA ASP A 156 -18.37 2.90 6.31
C ASP A 156 -18.04 2.05 5.07
N LEU A 157 -16.77 1.92 4.72
CA LEU A 157 -16.34 1.09 3.60
C LEU A 157 -16.52 -0.39 3.94
N VAL A 158 -16.08 -0.80 5.13
CA VAL A 158 -16.23 -2.18 5.63
C VAL A 158 -17.71 -2.57 5.66
N GLU A 159 -18.60 -1.74 6.22
CA GLU A 159 -20.03 -2.02 6.24
C GLU A 159 -20.65 -2.17 4.85
N ARG A 160 -20.25 -1.31 3.89
CA ARG A 160 -20.71 -1.44 2.51
C ARG A 160 -20.26 -2.74 1.86
N LEU A 161 -19.03 -3.16 2.11
CA LEU A 161 -18.49 -4.43 1.63
C LEU A 161 -19.22 -5.62 2.26
N LEU A 162 -19.43 -5.59 3.57
CA LEU A 162 -20.16 -6.62 4.29
C LEU A 162 -21.62 -6.75 3.78
N LYS A 163 -22.32 -5.62 3.59
CA LYS A 163 -23.68 -5.60 3.00
C LYS A 163 -23.70 -6.21 1.59
N ARG A 164 -22.67 -5.97 0.78
CA ARG A 164 -22.56 -6.54 -0.58
C ARG A 164 -22.33 -8.05 -0.55
N ILE A 165 -21.49 -8.53 0.36
CA ILE A 165 -21.19 -9.95 0.56
C ILE A 165 -22.37 -10.68 1.20
N GLY A 166 -23.11 -9.99 2.08
CA GLY A 166 -24.28 -10.53 2.80
C GLY A 166 -25.39 -11.05 1.91
N ARG A 167 -25.45 -10.64 0.64
CA ARG A 167 -26.34 -11.24 -0.35
C ARG A 167 -25.98 -12.69 -0.69
N LYS A 168 -24.76 -13.12 -0.38
CA LYS A 168 -24.24 -14.47 -0.68
C LYS A 168 -23.91 -15.29 0.57
N ARG A 169 -23.82 -14.65 1.74
CA ARG A 169 -23.50 -15.26 3.04
C ARG A 169 -24.63 -15.06 4.03
N GLY A 170 -24.80 -15.98 4.97
CA GLY A 170 -25.81 -15.84 6.02
C GLY A 170 -25.48 -14.77 7.04
N ALA A 171 -26.49 -14.18 7.70
CA ALA A 171 -26.32 -13.12 8.69
C ALA A 171 -25.30 -13.49 9.80
N ARG A 172 -25.32 -14.74 10.26
CA ARG A 172 -24.42 -15.26 11.30
C ARG A 172 -22.95 -15.31 10.86
N GLU A 173 -22.69 -15.54 9.57
CA GLU A 173 -21.30 -15.52 9.02
C GLU A 173 -20.76 -14.09 8.92
N LEU A 174 -21.65 -13.14 8.60
CA LEU A 174 -21.29 -11.72 8.55
C LEU A 174 -20.96 -11.17 9.93
N GLU A 175 -21.75 -11.50 10.93
CA GLU A 175 -21.50 -11.09 12.32
C GLU A 175 -20.14 -11.61 12.81
N LYS A 176 -19.83 -12.88 12.54
CA LYS A 176 -18.54 -13.47 12.86
C LYS A 176 -17.39 -12.75 12.16
N LEU A 177 -17.56 -12.43 10.87
CA LEU A 177 -16.54 -11.72 10.10
C LEU A 177 -16.33 -10.29 10.62
N ASP A 178 -17.41 -9.59 11.01
CA ASP A 178 -17.31 -8.23 11.55
C ASP A 178 -16.54 -8.23 12.88
N LEU A 179 -16.84 -9.16 13.78
CA LEU A 179 -16.10 -9.35 15.03
C LEU A 179 -14.62 -9.71 14.80
N GLU A 180 -14.35 -10.57 13.81
CA GLU A 180 -12.98 -10.91 13.42
C GLU A 180 -12.23 -9.67 12.92
N LEU A 181 -12.85 -8.84 12.08
CA LEU A 181 -12.25 -7.61 11.56
C LEU A 181 -11.98 -6.56 12.67
N GLU A 182 -12.86 -6.48 13.68
CA GLU A 182 -12.62 -5.61 14.84
C GLU A 182 -11.42 -6.08 15.68
N ASP A 183 -11.30 -7.39 15.90
CA ASP A 183 -10.15 -7.97 16.60
C ASP A 183 -8.84 -7.73 15.83
N ILE A 184 -8.85 -7.95 14.50
CA ILE A 184 -7.71 -7.66 13.62
C ILE A 184 -7.35 -6.18 13.67
N ARG A 185 -8.32 -5.27 13.66
CA ARG A 185 -8.09 -3.81 13.77
C ARG A 185 -7.38 -3.44 15.05
N SER A 186 -7.77 -4.05 16.15
CA SER A 186 -7.17 -3.79 17.47
C SER A 186 -5.73 -4.31 17.58
N LYS A 187 -5.43 -5.47 16.98
CA LYS A 187 -4.12 -6.14 17.04
C LYS A 187 -3.17 -5.74 15.93
N GLY A 188 -3.69 -5.23 14.81
CA GLY A 188 -2.92 -4.92 13.60
C GLY A 188 -2.40 -6.17 12.85
N VAL A 189 -2.96 -7.35 13.15
CA VAL A 189 -2.53 -8.65 12.62
C VAL A 189 -3.76 -9.49 12.32
N ALA A 190 -3.76 -10.15 11.18
CA ALA A 190 -4.76 -11.16 10.83
C ALA A 190 -4.13 -12.56 10.83
N VAL A 191 -4.85 -13.53 11.39
CA VAL A 191 -4.53 -14.94 11.32
C VAL A 191 -5.72 -15.65 10.68
N ASP A 192 -5.49 -16.37 9.60
CA ASP A 192 -6.53 -17.14 8.92
C ASP A 192 -6.16 -18.63 8.87
N ARG A 193 -7.10 -19.47 9.24
CA ARG A 193 -6.93 -20.91 9.24
C ARG A 193 -7.96 -21.54 8.30
N GLY A 194 -7.50 -22.06 7.18
CA GLY A 194 -8.33 -22.78 6.22
C GLY A 194 -9.00 -21.92 5.14
N GLY A 195 -8.90 -20.59 5.16
CA GLY A 195 -9.46 -19.73 4.12
C GLY A 195 -8.79 -19.89 2.75
N LEU A 196 -7.51 -20.29 2.74
CA LEU A 196 -6.76 -20.63 1.52
C LEU A 196 -6.82 -22.13 1.18
N GLY A 197 -7.47 -22.94 1.99
CA GLY A 197 -7.59 -24.37 1.86
C GLY A 197 -7.42 -25.11 3.18
N GLU A 198 -7.99 -26.32 3.28
CA GLU A 198 -7.86 -27.13 4.47
C GLU A 198 -6.38 -27.44 4.77
N GLY A 199 -5.98 -27.33 6.03
CA GLY A 199 -4.60 -27.57 6.44
C GLY A 199 -3.62 -26.40 6.15
N VAL A 200 -4.10 -25.26 5.61
CA VAL A 200 -3.30 -24.07 5.37
C VAL A 200 -3.59 -23.02 6.43
N CYS A 201 -2.53 -22.40 6.96
CA CYS A 201 -2.60 -21.25 7.85
C CYS A 201 -1.87 -20.06 7.22
N SER A 202 -2.44 -18.88 7.36
CA SER A 202 -1.81 -17.63 6.95
C SER A 202 -1.83 -16.60 8.05
N VAL A 203 -0.77 -15.78 8.13
CA VAL A 203 -0.61 -14.67 9.08
C VAL A 203 -0.20 -13.44 8.29
N ALA A 204 -0.87 -12.31 8.50
CA ALA A 204 -0.60 -11.11 7.74
C ALA A 204 -0.56 -9.84 8.61
N VAL A 205 0.26 -8.88 8.17
CA VAL A 205 0.39 -7.53 8.72
C VAL A 205 0.31 -6.51 7.59
N ALA A 206 -0.28 -5.34 7.87
CA ALA A 206 -0.45 -4.29 6.87
C ALA A 206 0.85 -3.54 6.58
N VAL A 207 1.00 -3.10 5.33
CA VAL A 207 2.04 -2.17 4.87
C VAL A 207 1.36 -0.82 4.57
N ARG A 208 1.96 0.27 5.06
CA ARG A 208 1.41 1.63 4.98
C ARG A 208 2.30 2.55 4.15
N ASP A 209 1.69 3.56 3.57
CA ASP A 209 2.41 4.65 2.91
C ASP A 209 2.60 5.87 3.84
N TYR A 210 3.23 6.92 3.32
CA TYR A 210 3.49 8.19 4.01
C TYR A 210 2.24 8.87 4.60
N SER A 211 1.05 8.57 4.09
CA SER A 211 -0.23 9.09 4.60
C SER A 211 -0.83 8.24 5.71
N GLY A 212 -0.21 7.09 6.03
CA GLY A 212 -0.74 6.07 6.93
C GLY A 212 -1.81 5.17 6.30
N ALA A 213 -2.11 5.35 5.02
CA ALA A 213 -3.04 4.48 4.30
C ALA A 213 -2.43 3.10 4.07
N VAL A 214 -3.28 2.06 4.12
CA VAL A 214 -2.85 0.69 3.84
C VAL A 214 -2.73 0.50 2.33
N VAL A 215 -1.50 0.26 1.86
CA VAL A 215 -1.19 0.05 0.43
C VAL A 215 -0.99 -1.41 0.08
N GLY A 216 -0.84 -2.27 1.08
CA GLY A 216 -0.65 -3.70 0.89
C GLY A 216 -0.53 -4.44 2.22
N ALA A 217 -0.11 -5.69 2.15
CA ALA A 217 0.23 -6.49 3.32
C ALA A 217 1.38 -7.46 3.02
N ILE A 218 2.16 -7.77 4.05
CA ILE A 218 3.04 -8.93 4.06
C ILE A 218 2.26 -10.09 4.66
N ILE A 219 2.24 -11.23 3.99
CA ILE A 219 1.55 -12.44 4.43
C ILE A 219 2.50 -13.63 4.40
N LEU A 220 2.57 -14.36 5.51
CA LEU A 220 3.21 -15.67 5.60
C LEU A 220 2.15 -16.75 5.39
N ILE A 221 2.48 -17.78 4.62
CA ILE A 221 1.58 -18.90 4.32
C ILE A 221 2.35 -20.21 4.50
N GLY A 222 1.75 -21.15 5.19
CA GLY A 222 2.33 -22.48 5.34
C GLY A 222 1.31 -23.50 5.88
N PRO A 223 1.74 -24.77 6.01
CA PRO A 223 0.91 -25.81 6.59
C PRO A 223 0.58 -25.54 8.05
N SER A 224 -0.68 -25.75 8.45
CA SER A 224 -1.18 -25.42 9.79
C SER A 224 -0.47 -26.19 10.91
N PHE A 225 0.08 -27.38 10.61
CA PHE A 225 0.82 -28.17 11.61
C PHE A 225 2.16 -27.54 12.02
N ARG A 226 2.77 -26.67 11.17
CA ARG A 226 3.97 -25.89 11.52
C ARG A 226 3.64 -24.50 12.06
N ILE A 227 2.51 -23.94 11.67
CA ILE A 227 2.09 -22.58 12.08
C ILE A 227 1.16 -22.69 13.29
N MET A 228 1.70 -23.15 14.42
CA MET A 228 0.98 -23.28 15.67
C MET A 228 0.84 -21.95 16.40
N THR A 229 -0.14 -21.84 17.30
CA THR A 229 -0.46 -20.59 18.01
C THR A 229 0.74 -20.01 18.74
N GLU A 230 1.52 -20.82 19.42
CA GLU A 230 2.72 -20.35 20.14
C GLU A 230 3.78 -19.77 19.18
N ARG A 231 4.00 -20.42 18.04
CA ARG A 231 4.92 -19.92 17.01
C ARG A 231 4.41 -18.63 16.37
N ILE A 232 3.09 -18.53 16.15
CA ILE A 232 2.48 -17.30 15.64
C ILE A 232 2.77 -16.13 16.56
N GLU A 233 2.52 -16.27 17.87
CA GLU A 233 2.65 -15.19 18.83
C GLU A 233 4.10 -14.81 19.14
N LYS A 234 4.98 -15.80 19.30
CA LYS A 234 6.35 -15.57 19.76
C LYS A 234 7.35 -15.29 18.63
N GLU A 235 7.11 -15.79 17.43
CA GLU A 235 8.06 -15.72 16.31
C GLU A 235 7.49 -15.00 15.10
N ILE A 236 6.34 -15.47 14.57
CA ILE A 236 5.85 -15.02 13.28
C ILE A 236 5.36 -13.57 13.33
N ILE A 237 4.49 -13.23 14.28
CA ILE A 237 3.92 -11.87 14.38
C ILE A 237 5.00 -10.81 14.61
N PRO A 238 5.93 -10.94 15.57
CA PRO A 238 6.99 -9.97 15.78
C PRO A 238 7.85 -9.77 14.53
N THR A 239 8.26 -10.87 13.88
CA THR A 239 9.11 -10.83 12.69
C THR A 239 8.40 -10.22 11.48
N LEU A 240 7.12 -10.53 11.26
CA LEU A 240 6.33 -9.90 10.19
C LEU A 240 6.09 -8.42 10.44
N LYS A 241 5.83 -8.00 11.68
CA LYS A 241 5.69 -6.58 12.03
C LYS A 241 6.99 -5.81 11.75
N GLU A 242 8.14 -6.33 12.16
CA GLU A 242 9.45 -5.74 11.87
C GLU A 242 9.66 -5.54 10.35
N GLY A 243 9.33 -6.55 9.54
CA GLY A 243 9.41 -6.46 8.08
C GLY A 243 8.42 -5.46 7.47
N ALA A 244 7.19 -5.41 7.99
CA ALA A 244 6.18 -4.46 7.54
C ALA A 244 6.54 -3.01 7.91
N ASP A 245 7.14 -2.77 9.07
CA ASP A 245 7.62 -1.45 9.49
C ASP A 245 8.78 -0.98 8.60
N LEU A 246 9.74 -1.86 8.29
CA LEU A 246 10.83 -1.58 7.36
C LEU A 246 10.30 -1.21 5.96
N LEU A 247 9.34 -1.98 5.47
CA LEU A 247 8.76 -1.73 4.15
C LEU A 247 7.90 -0.46 4.14
N SER A 248 7.10 -0.24 5.17
CA SER A 248 6.30 0.98 5.34
C SER A 248 7.18 2.22 5.45
N GLY A 249 8.29 2.15 6.20
CA GLY A 249 9.30 3.19 6.27
C GLY A 249 9.91 3.53 4.90
N SER A 250 10.14 2.50 4.06
CA SER A 250 10.61 2.69 2.68
C SER A 250 9.57 3.39 1.79
N PHE A 251 8.28 3.32 2.15
CA PHE A 251 7.18 4.06 1.51
C PHE A 251 6.86 5.39 2.23
N GLY A 252 7.73 5.83 3.14
CA GLY A 252 7.64 7.12 3.81
C GLY A 252 6.73 7.15 5.03
N TYR A 253 6.25 6.01 5.52
CA TYR A 253 5.48 5.93 6.75
C TYR A 253 6.36 6.18 7.97
N CYS A 254 5.96 7.13 8.81
CA CYS A 254 6.55 7.35 10.13
C CYS A 254 5.46 7.13 11.16
N PRO A 255 5.56 6.11 12.03
CA PRO A 255 4.63 5.97 13.15
C PRO A 255 4.72 7.20 14.06
N ALA A 256 3.57 7.69 14.51
CA ALA A 256 3.46 8.84 15.42
C ALA A 256 3.96 8.50 16.82
#